data_7a9ffbd3c1636f16e8195a70ef0e2be7
#
_entry.id   7a9ffbd3c1636f16e8195a70ef0e2be7
#
_cell.length_a   1.000
_cell.length_b   1.000
_cell.length_c   1.000
_cell.angle_alpha   90.00
_cell.angle_beta   90.00
_cell.angle_gamma   90.00
#
_symmetry.space_group_name_H-M   'P 1'
#
loop_
_entity.id
_entity.type
_entity.pdbx_description
1 polymer ?
#
loop_
_entity_poly.entity_id
_entity_poly.type
_entity_poly.pdbx_seq_one_letter_code
_entity_poly.pdbx_strand_id
1 'polypeptide(L)'
;MAATLSLGPLGYAGGREALKRYTAPDPKLSGMALDAGMEMSNAYFWGMEAHEHLIALAKQMGAYGAVAGIDARLFKNPDAAPWEFEAVKNVVDAWKAVGLHYNVVEGPPSLGAKTKLGLEGRDEEIANFITFMKNLKRAGVDCICYNWMPVISWARTSVDSPGRGGALMTAFDYELIKDKPLTEYGAFSEAQLWASLEYFLKAVVPEAEALEMKLALHPDDPQVHSIQGIPRIMNTVENFDRMLNLVPSDYNGVTMCQGNFSLMQTDIPALIRRWGQAGKIHFVHFRNVRELSGNLPSTRFTETFHDEGDIDMYEAMKAYYDIKFRGAIRADHVPTMAGEENIRPGYMTLGNLFAIGYIRGLAEAVSKERGTNQE
;
A
#
# COMPACT_ATOMS: atom_id res chain seq x y z
N MET A 1 24.00 46.74 8.77
CA MET A 1 23.17 46.07 9.78
C MET A 1 22.36 45.01 9.07
N ALA A 2 22.78 43.77 9.18
CA ALA A 2 22.05 42.65 8.62
C ALA A 2 21.04 42.12 9.66
N ALA A 3 19.76 42.23 9.39
CA ALA A 3 18.73 41.67 10.24
C ALA A 3 18.67 40.15 10.04
N THR A 4 19.17 39.39 10.99
CA THR A 4 18.97 37.96 11.09
C THR A 4 17.54 37.71 11.52
N LEU A 5 16.67 37.32 10.59
CA LEU A 5 15.36 36.71 10.88
C LEU A 5 15.61 35.29 11.42
N SER A 6 15.53 35.14 12.76
CA SER A 6 15.43 33.81 13.35
C SER A 6 14.04 33.24 13.05
N LEU A 7 13.97 32.28 12.15
CA LEU A 7 12.81 31.42 12.05
C LEU A 7 12.82 30.48 13.27
N GLY A 8 12.05 30.85 14.28
CA GLY A 8 11.74 29.96 15.40
C GLY A 8 10.97 28.73 14.90
N PRO A 9 10.97 27.62 15.64
CA PRO A 9 10.19 26.46 15.25
C PRO A 9 8.74 26.87 15.07
N LEU A 10 8.22 26.70 13.85
CA LEU A 10 6.79 26.85 13.54
C LEU A 10 6.04 25.78 14.33
N GLY A 11 5.71 26.11 15.57
CA GLY A 11 4.78 25.34 16.38
C GLY A 11 3.40 25.43 15.71
N TYR A 12 3.01 24.38 15.04
CA TYR A 12 1.70 24.28 14.38
C TYR A 12 0.61 24.09 15.44
N ALA A 13 0.20 25.18 16.09
CA ALA A 13 -0.94 25.18 17.03
C ALA A 13 -2.30 25.02 16.32
N GLY A 14 -2.31 24.83 14.99
CA GLY A 14 -3.51 24.80 14.17
C GLY A 14 -4.01 23.40 13.73
N GLY A 15 -3.29 22.32 14.05
CA GLY A 15 -3.58 21.00 13.50
C GLY A 15 -5.00 20.51 13.78
N ARG A 16 -5.44 20.50 15.03
CA ARG A 16 -6.78 20.02 15.42
C ARG A 16 -7.91 20.92 14.92
N GLU A 17 -7.71 22.22 14.81
CA GLU A 17 -8.71 23.13 14.22
C GLU A 17 -8.75 23.03 12.71
N ALA A 18 -7.62 22.84 12.04
CA ALA A 18 -7.57 22.61 10.60
C ALA A 18 -8.29 21.30 10.20
N LEU A 19 -8.13 20.23 10.98
CA LEU A 19 -8.85 18.96 10.77
C LEU A 19 -10.37 19.13 10.92
N LYS A 20 -10.83 19.98 11.84
CA LYS A 20 -12.27 20.24 12.09
C LYS A 20 -12.95 21.08 10.99
N ARG A 21 -12.21 21.88 10.25
CA ARG A 21 -12.76 22.77 9.22
C ARG A 21 -13.16 22.07 7.91
N TYR A 22 -12.73 20.84 7.70
CA TYR A 22 -12.99 20.09 6.47
C TYR A 22 -13.77 18.81 6.77
N THR A 23 -15.08 18.97 7.03
CA THR A 23 -15.94 17.88 7.49
C THR A 23 -16.55 17.03 6.38
N ALA A 24 -16.46 17.41 5.12
CA ALA A 24 -16.86 16.58 3.98
C ALA A 24 -15.96 16.89 2.77
N PRO A 25 -15.60 15.89 1.94
CA PRO A 25 -14.99 16.16 0.66
C PRO A 25 -15.95 16.97 -0.20
N ASP A 26 -15.46 18.07 -0.80
CA ASP A 26 -16.20 18.70 -1.89
C ASP A 26 -16.15 17.74 -3.10
N PRO A 27 -17.29 17.17 -3.53
CA PRO A 27 -17.32 16.23 -4.64
C PRO A 27 -16.73 16.81 -5.93
N LYS A 28 -16.81 18.14 -6.10
CA LYS A 28 -16.22 18.83 -7.26
C LYS A 28 -14.71 18.92 -7.18
N LEU A 29 -14.14 19.08 -5.98
CA LEU A 29 -12.68 19.14 -5.79
C LEU A 29 -12.05 17.76 -5.74
N SER A 30 -12.73 16.75 -5.19
CA SER A 30 -12.24 15.36 -5.19
C SER A 30 -12.33 14.70 -6.57
N GLY A 31 -13.31 15.08 -7.38
CA GLY A 31 -13.55 14.51 -8.71
C GLY A 31 -12.63 15.04 -9.80
N MET A 32 -12.16 16.27 -9.70
CA MET A 32 -11.47 16.96 -10.80
C MET A 32 -10.18 16.29 -11.31
N ALA A 33 -9.54 15.45 -10.53
CA ALA A 33 -8.31 14.80 -10.94
C ALA A 33 -8.45 13.29 -11.24
N LEU A 34 -9.61 12.69 -10.93
CA LEU A 34 -9.80 11.25 -11.00
C LEU A 34 -11.17 10.88 -11.58
N ASP A 35 -11.55 11.52 -12.69
CA ASP A 35 -12.83 11.29 -13.41
C ASP A 35 -13.08 9.81 -13.77
N ALA A 36 -12.01 9.00 -13.82
CA ALA A 36 -12.10 7.56 -14.03
C ALA A 36 -12.71 6.79 -12.85
N GLY A 37 -12.97 7.45 -11.70
CA GLY A 37 -13.49 6.83 -10.48
C GLY A 37 -12.42 6.20 -9.59
N MET A 38 -11.14 6.50 -9.82
CA MET A 38 -10.05 6.18 -8.89
C MET A 38 -10.13 7.09 -7.67
N GLU A 39 -9.92 6.52 -6.48
CA GLU A 39 -9.89 7.29 -5.24
C GLU A 39 -8.45 7.54 -4.81
N MET A 40 -8.02 8.82 -4.88
CA MET A 40 -6.71 9.21 -4.37
C MET A 40 -6.66 9.03 -2.86
N SER A 41 -5.75 8.18 -2.44
CA SER A 41 -5.58 7.74 -1.06
C SER A 41 -4.16 8.00 -0.57
N ASN A 42 -3.97 7.98 0.73
CA ASN A 42 -2.65 8.02 1.33
C ASN A 42 -2.53 7.01 2.47
N ALA A 43 -1.29 6.55 2.74
CA ALA A 43 -1.02 5.61 3.80
C ALA A 43 -0.74 6.31 5.13
N TYR A 44 -1.26 5.75 6.24
CA TYR A 44 -1.16 6.31 7.58
C TYR A 44 -0.82 5.23 8.63
N PHE A 45 0.30 4.53 8.44
CA PHE A 45 0.64 3.32 9.21
C PHE A 45 1.02 3.55 10.68
N TRP A 46 1.55 4.72 11.04
CA TRP A 46 1.96 5.02 12.43
C TRP A 46 0.84 5.65 13.26
N GLY A 47 -0.39 5.57 12.74
CA GLY A 47 -1.58 6.10 13.38
C GLY A 47 -1.87 7.57 13.08
N MET A 48 -3.07 7.97 13.45
CA MET A 48 -3.62 9.27 13.08
C MET A 48 -2.82 10.46 13.64
N GLU A 49 -2.40 10.39 14.89
CA GLU A 49 -1.64 11.48 15.53
C GLU A 49 -0.30 11.73 14.85
N ALA A 50 0.40 10.64 14.46
CA ALA A 50 1.67 10.75 13.78
C ALA A 50 1.58 11.39 12.38
N HIS A 51 0.38 11.48 11.83
CA HIS A 51 0.09 11.98 10.48
C HIS A 51 -0.83 13.20 10.44
N GLU A 52 -1.13 13.84 11.57
CA GLU A 52 -2.10 14.94 11.64
C GLU A 52 -1.83 16.03 10.58
N HIS A 53 -0.57 16.44 10.44
CA HIS A 53 -0.18 17.43 9.44
C HIS A 53 -0.34 16.89 8.00
N LEU A 54 0.09 15.66 7.73
CA LEU A 54 -0.05 15.03 6.41
C LEU A 54 -1.53 14.85 6.04
N ILE A 55 -2.40 14.49 6.98
CA ILE A 55 -3.84 14.37 6.77
C ILE A 55 -4.43 15.70 6.28
N ALA A 56 -4.08 16.80 6.94
CA ALA A 56 -4.55 18.13 6.55
C ALA A 56 -4.09 18.51 5.13
N LEU A 57 -2.80 18.31 4.84
CA LEU A 57 -2.20 18.63 3.53
C LEU A 57 -2.73 17.70 2.41
N ALA A 58 -2.85 16.42 2.67
CA ALA A 58 -3.38 15.46 1.69
C ALA A 58 -4.81 15.83 1.26
N LYS A 59 -5.66 16.22 2.22
CA LYS A 59 -7.02 16.72 1.93
C LYS A 59 -6.98 17.98 1.06
N GLN A 60 -6.08 18.93 1.33
CA GLN A 60 -5.90 20.13 0.50
C GLN A 60 -5.45 19.78 -0.91
N MET A 61 -4.77 18.67 -1.08
CA MET A 61 -4.37 18.14 -2.38
C MET A 61 -5.41 17.20 -3.01
N GLY A 62 -6.58 17.03 -2.39
CA GLY A 62 -7.66 16.20 -2.92
C GLY A 62 -7.47 14.70 -2.70
N ALA A 63 -6.63 14.27 -1.75
CA ALA A 63 -6.52 12.88 -1.33
C ALA A 63 -7.37 12.65 -0.09
N TYR A 64 -8.52 12.02 -0.27
CA TYR A 64 -9.50 11.77 0.79
C TYR A 64 -9.59 10.30 1.22
N GLY A 65 -8.95 9.38 0.50
CA GLY A 65 -8.85 7.99 0.89
C GLY A 65 -7.80 7.79 1.99
N ALA A 66 -8.12 6.99 3.00
CA ALA A 66 -7.20 6.55 4.04
C ALA A 66 -6.89 5.06 3.89
N VAL A 67 -5.61 4.73 3.84
CA VAL A 67 -5.09 3.36 3.86
C VAL A 67 -4.29 3.19 5.16
N ALA A 68 -4.69 2.25 6.00
CA ALA A 68 -4.02 2.02 7.28
C ALA A 68 -4.29 0.60 7.79
N GLY A 69 -3.57 0.18 8.83
CA GLY A 69 -3.93 -0.97 9.65
C GLY A 69 -5.03 -0.63 10.69
N ILE A 70 -5.35 -1.60 11.53
CA ILE A 70 -6.25 -1.42 12.67
C ILE A 70 -5.44 -0.88 13.85
N ASP A 71 -5.61 0.39 14.17
CA ASP A 71 -4.88 1.08 15.24
C ASP A 71 -5.58 0.91 16.60
N ALA A 72 -5.00 0.10 17.47
CA ALA A 72 -5.54 -0.16 18.81
C ALA A 72 -5.65 1.09 19.70
N ARG A 73 -4.90 2.16 19.42
CA ARG A 73 -5.00 3.44 20.15
C ARG A 73 -6.34 4.14 19.94
N LEU A 74 -7.07 3.76 18.90
CA LEU A 74 -8.41 4.29 18.59
C LEU A 74 -9.55 3.47 19.23
N PHE A 75 -9.22 2.37 19.94
CA PHE A 75 -10.23 1.54 20.58
C PHE A 75 -10.79 2.23 21.84
N LYS A 76 -12.11 2.21 21.99
CA LYS A 76 -12.76 2.65 23.24
C LYS A 76 -12.59 1.63 24.35
N ASN A 77 -12.58 0.35 24.01
CA ASN A 77 -12.22 -0.73 24.90
C ASN A 77 -10.81 -1.22 24.52
N PRO A 78 -9.78 -0.95 25.35
CA PRO A 78 -8.39 -1.34 25.04
C PRO A 78 -8.18 -2.88 25.03
N ASP A 79 -9.08 -3.64 25.65
CA ASP A 79 -9.01 -5.11 25.69
C ASP A 79 -9.72 -5.77 24.49
N ALA A 80 -10.36 -4.99 23.62
CA ALA A 80 -11.02 -5.52 22.44
C ALA A 80 -10.00 -6.13 21.47
N ALA A 81 -10.32 -7.30 20.91
CA ALA A 81 -9.51 -7.86 19.85
C ALA A 81 -9.65 -7.05 18.56
N PRO A 82 -8.57 -6.84 17.78
CA PRO A 82 -8.60 -5.96 16.60
C PRO A 82 -9.51 -6.43 15.46
N TRP A 83 -10.01 -7.67 15.53
CA TRP A 83 -10.99 -8.20 14.59
C TRP A 83 -12.44 -8.10 15.08
N GLU A 84 -12.68 -7.66 16.31
CA GLU A 84 -14.03 -7.45 16.82
C GLU A 84 -14.69 -6.23 16.20
N PHE A 85 -16.02 -6.28 16.06
CA PHE A 85 -16.77 -5.23 15.38
C PHE A 85 -16.59 -3.85 16.02
N GLU A 86 -16.58 -3.79 17.35
CA GLU A 86 -16.45 -2.52 18.06
C GLU A 86 -15.08 -1.88 17.82
N ALA A 87 -14.00 -2.68 17.84
CA ALA A 87 -12.65 -2.23 17.53
C ALA A 87 -12.56 -1.70 16.09
N VAL A 88 -13.02 -2.49 15.11
CA VAL A 88 -13.06 -2.10 13.70
C VAL A 88 -13.87 -0.82 13.51
N LYS A 89 -15.08 -0.75 14.12
CA LYS A 89 -15.94 0.42 14.01
C LYS A 89 -15.32 1.68 14.60
N ASN A 90 -14.61 1.58 15.72
CA ASN A 90 -13.92 2.71 16.32
C ASN A 90 -12.87 3.30 15.37
N VAL A 91 -12.11 2.45 14.67
CA VAL A 91 -11.12 2.90 13.67
C VAL A 91 -11.80 3.58 12.48
N VAL A 92 -12.84 2.96 11.91
CA VAL A 92 -13.60 3.55 10.77
C VAL A 92 -14.21 4.89 11.15
N ASP A 93 -14.85 4.96 12.32
CA ASP A 93 -15.46 6.20 12.82
C ASP A 93 -14.41 7.31 13.04
N ALA A 94 -13.21 6.96 13.51
CA ALA A 94 -12.14 7.93 13.73
C ALA A 94 -11.64 8.52 12.40
N TRP A 95 -11.42 7.71 11.35
CA TRP A 95 -11.08 8.21 10.01
C TRP A 95 -12.18 9.08 9.42
N LYS A 96 -13.43 8.67 9.56
CA LYS A 96 -14.58 9.47 9.15
C LYS A 96 -14.67 10.80 9.89
N ALA A 97 -14.37 10.83 11.19
CA ALA A 97 -14.42 12.05 12.01
C ALA A 97 -13.41 13.10 11.58
N VAL A 98 -12.26 12.71 10.98
CA VAL A 98 -11.29 13.63 10.38
C VAL A 98 -11.56 13.92 8.91
N GLY A 99 -12.71 13.46 8.37
CA GLY A 99 -13.14 13.72 6.99
C GLY A 99 -12.41 12.88 5.93
N LEU A 100 -11.92 11.70 6.29
CA LEU A 100 -11.33 10.74 5.36
C LEU A 100 -12.22 9.50 5.21
N HIS A 101 -12.19 8.92 4.02
CA HIS A 101 -12.78 7.62 3.71
C HIS A 101 -11.74 6.53 3.95
N TYR A 102 -11.96 5.71 4.98
CA TYR A 102 -11.11 4.53 5.23
C TYR A 102 -11.48 3.45 4.23
N ASN A 103 -10.75 3.36 3.13
CA ASN A 103 -11.13 2.58 1.96
C ASN A 103 -10.35 1.28 1.79
N VAL A 104 -9.16 1.15 2.40
CA VAL A 104 -8.36 -0.08 2.37
C VAL A 104 -7.75 -0.33 3.75
N VAL A 105 -7.95 -1.53 4.27
CA VAL A 105 -7.12 -2.03 5.36
C VAL A 105 -5.86 -2.64 4.77
N GLU A 106 -4.71 -2.07 5.05
CA GLU A 106 -3.41 -2.63 4.68
C GLU A 106 -2.68 -3.10 5.92
N GLY A 107 -2.31 -4.39 5.94
CA GLY A 107 -1.82 -5.06 7.13
C GLY A 107 -2.95 -5.50 8.06
N PRO A 108 -3.84 -6.41 7.61
CA PRO A 108 -4.97 -6.89 8.41
C PRO A 108 -4.49 -7.61 9.66
N PRO A 109 -5.23 -7.53 10.77
CA PRO A 109 -4.95 -8.32 11.97
C PRO A 109 -5.19 -9.80 11.70
N SER A 110 -4.61 -10.66 12.57
CA SER A 110 -4.82 -12.10 12.54
C SER A 110 -4.40 -12.79 11.24
N LEU A 111 -3.31 -12.32 10.61
CA LEU A 111 -2.64 -12.98 9.48
C LEU A 111 -1.14 -13.05 9.79
N GLY A 112 -0.80 -13.87 10.76
CA GLY A 112 0.54 -13.97 11.34
C GLY A 112 1.38 -15.12 10.77
N ALA A 113 2.45 -15.44 11.51
CA ALA A 113 3.36 -16.52 11.15
C ALA A 113 2.69 -17.89 11.16
N LYS A 114 1.73 -18.13 12.06
CA LYS A 114 1.04 -19.43 12.15
C LYS A 114 0.34 -19.77 10.84
N THR A 115 -0.44 -18.84 10.29
CA THR A 115 -1.13 -19.03 9.02
C THR A 115 -0.15 -19.11 7.85
N LYS A 116 0.78 -18.15 7.75
CA LYS A 116 1.68 -18.04 6.61
C LYS A 116 2.70 -19.18 6.50
N LEU A 117 3.14 -19.74 7.64
CA LEU A 117 4.06 -20.87 7.70
C LEU A 117 3.35 -22.23 7.88
N GLY A 118 2.03 -22.25 8.06
CA GLY A 118 1.26 -23.47 8.24
C GLY A 118 1.48 -24.14 9.60
N LEU A 119 1.71 -23.35 10.66
CA LEU A 119 1.99 -23.83 12.01
C LEU A 119 0.71 -24.14 12.80
N GLU A 120 0.87 -24.78 13.97
CA GLU A 120 -0.21 -24.99 14.92
C GLU A 120 -0.87 -23.66 15.34
N GLY A 121 -2.20 -23.65 15.40
CA GLY A 121 -2.99 -22.44 15.68
C GLY A 121 -3.31 -21.59 14.45
N ARG A 122 -2.93 -22.02 13.22
CA ARG A 122 -3.31 -21.32 11.98
C ARG A 122 -4.81 -21.22 11.79
N ASP A 123 -5.58 -22.25 12.20
CA ASP A 123 -7.03 -22.28 12.02
C ASP A 123 -7.72 -21.22 12.87
N GLU A 124 -7.20 -20.94 14.05
CA GLU A 124 -7.66 -19.83 14.90
C GLU A 124 -7.36 -18.48 14.25
N GLU A 125 -6.12 -18.26 13.74
CA GLU A 125 -5.79 -17.03 13.00
C GLU A 125 -6.71 -16.84 11.81
N ILE A 126 -7.00 -17.88 11.02
CA ILE A 126 -7.90 -17.85 9.87
C ILE A 126 -9.34 -17.54 10.30
N ALA A 127 -9.85 -18.16 11.36
CA ALA A 127 -11.18 -17.89 11.89
C ALA A 127 -11.34 -16.44 12.35
N ASN A 128 -10.31 -15.90 13.01
CA ASN A 128 -10.25 -14.49 13.41
C ASN A 128 -10.17 -13.56 12.19
N PHE A 129 -9.42 -13.93 11.14
CA PHE A 129 -9.38 -13.17 9.89
C PHE A 129 -10.75 -13.14 9.19
N ILE A 130 -11.46 -14.25 9.13
CA ILE A 130 -12.83 -14.32 8.59
C ILE A 130 -13.79 -13.44 9.42
N THR A 131 -13.68 -13.49 10.76
CA THR A 131 -14.44 -12.61 11.65
C THR A 131 -14.13 -11.14 11.37
N PHE A 132 -12.86 -10.81 11.17
CA PHE A 132 -12.43 -9.49 10.78
C PHE A 132 -13.06 -9.04 9.46
N MET A 133 -13.03 -9.87 8.42
CA MET A 133 -13.65 -9.58 7.12
C MET A 133 -15.15 -9.24 7.26
N LYS A 134 -15.89 -10.05 8.02
CA LYS A 134 -17.33 -9.83 8.28
C LYS A 134 -17.58 -8.50 9.00
N ASN A 135 -16.79 -8.20 10.02
CA ASN A 135 -16.90 -6.97 10.79
C ASN A 135 -16.46 -5.73 10.00
N LEU A 136 -15.43 -5.87 9.17
CA LEU A 136 -14.94 -4.81 8.30
C LEU A 136 -15.99 -4.44 7.24
N LYS A 137 -16.59 -5.43 6.57
CA LYS A 137 -17.70 -5.21 5.63
C LYS A 137 -18.89 -4.53 6.29
N ARG A 138 -19.27 -4.98 7.50
CA ARG A 138 -20.33 -4.35 8.31
C ARG A 138 -20.03 -2.89 8.67
N ALA A 139 -18.74 -2.54 8.82
CA ALA A 139 -18.28 -1.18 9.08
C ALA A 139 -18.20 -0.31 7.79
N GLY A 140 -18.40 -0.89 6.61
CA GLY A 140 -18.43 -0.18 5.33
C GLY A 140 -17.11 -0.11 4.58
N VAL A 141 -16.16 -0.99 4.90
CA VAL A 141 -14.88 -1.14 4.18
C VAL A 141 -14.88 -2.49 3.47
N ASP A 142 -14.50 -2.52 2.19
CA ASP A 142 -14.62 -3.68 1.34
C ASP A 142 -13.33 -4.10 0.62
N CYS A 143 -12.17 -3.55 1.03
CA CYS A 143 -10.87 -3.92 0.47
C CYS A 143 -9.83 -4.18 1.57
N ILE A 144 -9.16 -5.33 1.46
CA ILE A 144 -8.06 -5.74 2.34
C ILE A 144 -6.81 -5.97 1.50
N CYS A 145 -5.77 -5.15 1.73
CA CYS A 145 -4.43 -5.40 1.22
C CYS A 145 -3.66 -6.25 2.24
N TYR A 146 -3.20 -7.42 1.80
CA TYR A 146 -2.42 -8.34 2.61
C TYR A 146 -1.20 -8.85 1.84
N ASN A 147 -0.23 -9.43 2.54
CA ASN A 147 0.97 -9.98 1.94
C ASN A 147 1.21 -11.43 2.41
N TRP A 148 2.07 -12.14 1.68
CA TRP A 148 2.50 -13.49 2.07
C TRP A 148 3.99 -13.52 2.46
N MET A 149 4.41 -12.50 3.22
CA MET A 149 5.78 -12.35 3.76
C MET A 149 5.78 -12.79 5.24
N PRO A 150 5.98 -14.09 5.54
CA PRO A 150 6.03 -14.55 6.94
C PRO A 150 7.31 -14.06 7.62
N VAL A 151 7.21 -13.74 8.91
CA VAL A 151 8.30 -13.37 9.83
C VAL A 151 9.00 -12.06 9.42
N ILE A 152 9.60 -12.03 8.24
CA ILE A 152 10.28 -10.85 7.69
C ILE A 152 9.36 -10.21 6.66
N SER A 153 8.83 -9.03 6.98
CA SER A 153 7.98 -8.25 6.09
C SER A 153 8.80 -7.38 5.13
N TRP A 154 8.38 -6.15 4.90
CA TRP A 154 9.14 -5.17 4.14
C TRP A 154 10.57 -5.01 4.67
N ALA A 155 11.57 -5.07 3.79
CA ALA A 155 12.97 -4.99 4.17
C ALA A 155 13.75 -4.07 3.23
N ARG A 156 14.61 -3.23 3.83
CA ARG A 156 15.58 -2.39 3.13
C ARG A 156 16.95 -2.52 3.77
N THR A 157 18.00 -2.33 2.99
CA THR A 157 19.39 -2.36 3.47
C THR A 157 19.96 -0.97 3.70
N SER A 158 19.33 0.07 3.14
CA SER A 158 19.57 1.48 3.46
C SER A 158 18.23 2.22 3.50
N VAL A 159 18.18 3.27 4.36
CA VAL A 159 17.03 4.17 4.51
C VAL A 159 17.38 5.63 4.21
N ASP A 160 18.63 5.88 3.81
CA ASP A 160 19.25 7.19 3.62
C ASP A 160 20.12 7.26 2.36
N SER A 161 19.87 6.39 1.37
CA SER A 161 20.57 6.42 0.10
C SER A 161 20.36 7.77 -0.58
N PRO A 162 21.46 8.44 -1.06
CA PRO A 162 21.34 9.75 -1.67
C PRO A 162 20.62 9.68 -3.01
N GLY A 163 19.62 10.55 -3.18
CA GLY A 163 18.86 10.73 -4.41
C GLY A 163 19.04 12.10 -5.03
N ARG A 164 18.17 12.44 -5.98
CA ARG A 164 18.14 13.72 -6.67
C ARG A 164 18.12 14.89 -5.67
N GLY A 165 19.03 15.85 -5.86
CA GLY A 165 19.11 17.05 -5.05
C GLY A 165 19.47 16.83 -3.58
N GLY A 166 19.97 15.63 -3.22
CA GLY A 166 20.28 15.25 -1.84
C GLY A 166 19.09 14.72 -1.03
N ALA A 167 17.97 14.41 -1.69
CA ALA A 167 16.88 13.69 -1.04
C ALA A 167 17.33 12.30 -0.58
N LEU A 168 16.73 11.78 0.50
CA LEU A 168 17.08 10.46 1.03
C LEU A 168 16.05 9.43 0.58
N MET A 169 16.54 8.34 0.01
CA MET A 169 15.73 7.24 -0.52
C MET A 169 15.99 5.95 0.24
N THR A 170 15.01 5.08 0.32
CA THR A 170 15.27 3.71 0.78
C THR A 170 15.80 2.88 -0.38
N ALA A 171 16.67 1.92 -0.07
CA ALA A 171 17.27 1.03 -1.05
C ALA A 171 17.45 -0.38 -0.51
N PHE A 172 17.55 -1.33 -1.42
CA PHE A 172 17.78 -2.73 -1.09
C PHE A 172 18.95 -3.30 -1.92
N ASP A 173 19.79 -4.08 -1.26
CA ASP A 173 20.87 -4.86 -1.86
C ASP A 173 20.92 -6.22 -1.18
N TYR A 174 20.61 -7.28 -1.93
CA TYR A 174 20.57 -8.64 -1.41
C TYR A 174 21.92 -9.13 -0.90
N GLU A 175 23.01 -8.69 -1.51
CA GLU A 175 24.37 -9.08 -1.10
C GLU A 175 24.70 -8.73 0.36
N LEU A 176 24.04 -7.66 0.89
CA LEU A 176 24.23 -7.21 2.28
C LEU A 176 23.47 -8.07 3.31
N ILE A 177 22.57 -8.94 2.86
CA ILE A 177 21.73 -9.74 3.76
C ILE A 177 21.71 -11.23 3.48
N LYS A 178 22.27 -11.70 2.36
CA LYS A 178 22.20 -13.10 1.93
C LYS A 178 22.76 -14.09 2.96
N ASP A 179 23.79 -13.68 3.71
CA ASP A 179 24.48 -14.50 4.71
C ASP A 179 23.97 -14.29 6.15
N LYS A 180 22.85 -13.56 6.33
CA LYS A 180 22.24 -13.44 7.65
C LYS A 180 21.77 -14.81 8.16
N PRO A 181 21.86 -15.07 9.48
CA PRO A 181 21.41 -16.32 10.07
C PRO A 181 19.93 -16.57 9.82
N LEU A 182 19.53 -17.84 9.90
CA LEU A 182 18.12 -18.22 9.84
C LEU A 182 17.31 -17.49 10.92
N THR A 183 16.01 -17.32 10.67
CA THR A 183 15.07 -16.85 11.68
C THR A 183 14.91 -17.90 12.80
N GLU A 184 14.26 -17.53 13.89
CA GLU A 184 13.88 -18.45 14.98
C GLU A 184 13.01 -19.62 14.49
N TYR A 185 12.31 -19.46 13.36
CA TYR A 185 11.48 -20.51 12.75
C TYR A 185 12.29 -21.48 11.88
N GLY A 186 13.59 -21.23 11.65
CA GLY A 186 14.43 -22.06 10.78
C GLY A 186 14.15 -21.85 9.30
N ALA A 187 14.41 -22.89 8.49
CA ALA A 187 14.24 -22.84 7.05
C ALA A 187 12.92 -23.49 6.61
N PHE A 188 12.28 -22.91 5.61
CA PHE A 188 11.08 -23.45 4.95
C PHE A 188 11.35 -23.68 3.47
N SER A 189 10.56 -24.53 2.85
CA SER A 189 10.55 -24.71 1.39
C SER A 189 9.43 -23.87 0.76
N GLU A 190 9.59 -23.51 -0.51
CA GLU A 190 8.53 -22.86 -1.28
C GLU A 190 7.24 -23.70 -1.31
N ALA A 191 7.37 -25.04 -1.38
CA ALA A 191 6.22 -25.94 -1.37
C ALA A 191 5.39 -25.82 -0.09
N GLN A 192 6.04 -25.63 1.07
CA GLN A 192 5.33 -25.40 2.35
C GLN A 192 4.57 -24.06 2.33
N LEU A 193 5.20 -22.99 1.83
CA LEU A 193 4.53 -21.68 1.72
C LEU A 193 3.35 -21.72 0.73
N TRP A 194 3.51 -22.39 -0.40
CA TRP A 194 2.41 -22.58 -1.36
C TRP A 194 1.25 -23.37 -0.76
N ALA A 195 1.54 -24.45 -0.01
CA ALA A 195 0.52 -25.23 0.68
C ALA A 195 -0.22 -24.40 1.74
N SER A 196 0.49 -23.54 2.47
CA SER A 196 -0.10 -22.64 3.46
C SER A 196 -0.98 -21.58 2.80
N LEU A 197 -0.52 -20.98 1.70
CA LEU A 197 -1.29 -19.99 0.94
C LEU A 197 -2.56 -20.60 0.34
N GLU A 198 -2.45 -21.79 -0.25
CA GLU A 198 -3.61 -22.50 -0.80
C GLU A 198 -4.63 -22.84 0.29
N TYR A 199 -4.15 -23.31 1.46
CA TYR A 199 -5.02 -23.59 2.60
C TYR A 199 -5.77 -22.35 3.08
N PHE A 200 -5.07 -21.22 3.21
CA PHE A 200 -5.66 -19.94 3.57
C PHE A 200 -6.69 -19.48 2.53
N LEU A 201 -6.33 -19.45 1.24
CA LEU A 201 -7.22 -18.99 0.18
C LEU A 201 -8.49 -19.84 0.08
N LYS A 202 -8.39 -21.17 0.22
CA LYS A 202 -9.55 -22.06 0.23
C LYS A 202 -10.53 -21.77 1.38
N ALA A 203 -10.04 -21.29 2.50
CA ALA A 203 -10.87 -20.91 3.64
C ALA A 203 -11.48 -19.51 3.49
N VAL A 204 -10.71 -18.53 2.99
CA VAL A 204 -11.13 -17.12 3.05
C VAL A 204 -11.79 -16.60 1.77
N VAL A 205 -11.42 -17.12 0.58
CA VAL A 205 -11.97 -16.61 -0.69
C VAL A 205 -13.48 -16.85 -0.83
N PRO A 206 -14.06 -18.01 -0.46
CA PRO A 206 -15.51 -18.18 -0.47
C PRO A 206 -16.25 -17.21 0.45
N GLU A 207 -15.69 -16.93 1.61
CA GLU A 207 -16.24 -15.93 2.55
C GLU A 207 -16.12 -14.50 2.00
N ALA A 208 -14.99 -14.19 1.35
CA ALA A 208 -14.79 -12.89 0.69
C ALA A 208 -15.79 -12.67 -0.44
N GLU A 209 -16.07 -13.70 -1.24
CA GLU A 209 -17.06 -13.67 -2.30
C GLU A 209 -18.48 -13.44 -1.76
N ALA A 210 -18.86 -14.18 -0.70
CA ALA A 210 -20.17 -14.00 -0.06
C ALA A 210 -20.35 -12.59 0.57
N LEU A 211 -19.27 -11.95 0.96
CA LEU A 211 -19.24 -10.61 1.54
C LEU A 211 -19.02 -9.51 0.49
N GLU A 212 -18.74 -9.84 -0.76
CA GLU A 212 -18.23 -8.88 -1.75
C GLU A 212 -17.02 -8.09 -1.21
N MET A 213 -16.07 -8.80 -0.56
CA MET A 213 -14.86 -8.26 0.04
C MET A 213 -13.67 -8.48 -0.89
N LYS A 214 -13.04 -7.43 -1.35
CA LYS A 214 -11.85 -7.51 -2.20
C LYS A 214 -10.61 -7.91 -1.38
N LEU A 215 -10.02 -9.04 -1.71
CA LEU A 215 -8.73 -9.47 -1.19
C LEU A 215 -7.65 -9.06 -2.19
N ALA A 216 -6.74 -8.19 -1.80
CA ALA A 216 -5.70 -7.62 -2.64
C ALA A 216 -4.32 -8.09 -2.14
N LEU A 217 -3.78 -9.18 -2.72
CA LEU A 217 -2.47 -9.70 -2.34
C LEU A 217 -1.36 -8.78 -2.87
N HIS A 218 -0.53 -8.28 -1.95
CA HIS A 218 0.64 -7.47 -2.24
C HIS A 218 1.84 -8.35 -2.61
N PRO A 219 2.66 -7.95 -3.61
CA PRO A 219 3.89 -8.65 -3.93
C PRO A 219 4.89 -8.65 -2.77
N ASP A 220 5.80 -9.62 -2.80
CA ASP A 220 6.92 -9.61 -1.86
C ASP A 220 7.78 -8.35 -2.04
N ASP A 221 8.18 -7.76 -0.93
CA ASP A 221 9.03 -6.57 -0.93
C ASP A 221 10.15 -6.71 0.11
N PRO A 222 11.36 -7.03 -0.35
CA PRO A 222 11.82 -7.21 -1.74
C PRO A 222 11.39 -8.55 -2.37
N GLN A 223 11.34 -8.59 -3.69
CA GLN A 223 10.96 -9.73 -4.54
C GLN A 223 12.10 -10.74 -4.78
N VAL A 224 12.91 -11.01 -3.79
CA VAL A 224 14.01 -11.99 -3.85
C VAL A 224 13.53 -13.42 -3.57
N HIS A 225 14.39 -14.43 -3.80
CA HIS A 225 13.99 -15.84 -3.59
C HIS A 225 13.73 -16.19 -2.13
N SER A 226 14.56 -15.67 -1.22
CA SER A 226 14.44 -15.95 0.20
C SER A 226 15.17 -14.92 1.05
N ILE A 227 14.76 -14.77 2.30
CA ILE A 227 15.47 -14.00 3.33
C ILE A 227 15.56 -14.86 4.58
N GLN A 228 16.78 -15.08 5.09
CA GLN A 228 17.05 -15.83 6.33
C GLN A 228 16.33 -17.19 6.40
N GLY A 229 16.32 -17.95 5.29
CA GLY A 229 15.69 -19.26 5.19
C GLY A 229 14.17 -19.25 4.94
N ILE A 230 13.55 -18.10 4.84
CA ILE A 230 12.12 -17.96 4.51
C ILE A 230 11.96 -17.64 3.02
N PRO A 231 11.35 -18.52 2.22
CA PRO A 231 11.10 -18.26 0.80
C PRO A 231 10.14 -17.09 0.58
N ARG A 232 10.28 -16.46 -0.58
CA ARG A 232 9.38 -15.44 -1.11
C ARG A 232 8.67 -16.01 -2.32
N ILE A 233 7.37 -16.27 -2.22
CA ILE A 233 6.59 -16.94 -3.28
C ILE A 233 5.75 -15.99 -4.12
N MET A 234 5.61 -14.72 -3.69
CA MET A 234 4.93 -13.67 -4.45
C MET A 234 5.95 -12.73 -5.11
N ASN A 235 6.95 -13.30 -5.77
CA ASN A 235 8.13 -12.62 -6.31
C ASN A 235 8.25 -12.69 -7.84
N THR A 236 7.29 -13.30 -8.54
CA THR A 236 7.18 -13.29 -10.01
C THR A 236 5.75 -13.13 -10.47
N VAL A 237 5.54 -12.67 -11.69
CA VAL A 237 4.21 -12.52 -12.30
C VAL A 237 3.51 -13.86 -12.45
N GLU A 238 4.25 -14.92 -12.81
CA GLU A 238 3.74 -16.28 -12.95
C GLU A 238 3.21 -16.83 -11.62
N ASN A 239 3.87 -16.49 -10.53
CA ASN A 239 3.42 -16.87 -9.18
C ASN A 239 2.10 -16.18 -8.81
N PHE A 240 1.91 -14.93 -9.23
CA PHE A 240 0.61 -14.26 -9.09
C PHE A 240 -0.47 -14.90 -9.95
N ASP A 241 -0.17 -15.25 -11.20
CA ASP A 241 -1.11 -16.00 -12.06
C ASP A 241 -1.48 -17.36 -11.42
N ARG A 242 -0.50 -18.07 -10.84
CA ARG A 242 -0.75 -19.30 -10.06
C ARG A 242 -1.66 -19.03 -8.86
N MET A 243 -1.37 -18.01 -8.07
CA MET A 243 -2.18 -17.63 -6.88
C MET A 243 -3.63 -17.33 -7.25
N LEU A 244 -3.85 -16.54 -8.29
CA LEU A 244 -5.19 -16.21 -8.78
C LEU A 244 -5.99 -17.47 -9.25
N ASN A 245 -5.29 -18.50 -9.70
CA ASN A 245 -5.86 -19.76 -10.16
C ASN A 245 -6.01 -20.83 -9.06
N LEU A 246 -5.43 -20.63 -7.84
CA LEU A 246 -5.66 -21.57 -6.72
C LEU A 246 -7.12 -21.60 -6.27
N VAL A 247 -7.75 -20.44 -6.18
CA VAL A 247 -9.17 -20.28 -5.87
C VAL A 247 -9.69 -19.12 -6.72
N PRO A 248 -10.17 -19.39 -7.95
CA PRO A 248 -10.66 -18.37 -8.86
C PRO A 248 -11.91 -17.68 -8.30
N SER A 249 -11.86 -16.35 -8.16
CA SER A 249 -12.98 -15.51 -7.73
C SER A 249 -12.70 -14.06 -8.14
N ASP A 250 -13.73 -13.27 -8.38
CA ASP A 250 -13.61 -11.83 -8.65
C ASP A 250 -13.16 -11.05 -7.40
N TYR A 251 -13.21 -11.68 -6.24
CA TYR A 251 -12.76 -11.11 -4.97
C TYR A 251 -11.37 -11.57 -4.54
N ASN A 252 -10.75 -12.49 -5.27
CA ASN A 252 -9.33 -12.86 -5.15
C ASN A 252 -8.52 -12.10 -6.21
N GLY A 253 -7.75 -11.12 -5.79
CA GLY A 253 -7.02 -10.23 -6.68
C GLY A 253 -5.69 -9.74 -6.11
N VAL A 254 -5.17 -8.70 -6.72
CA VAL A 254 -3.83 -8.19 -6.46
C VAL A 254 -3.83 -6.74 -6.02
N THR A 255 -2.88 -6.38 -5.15
CA THR A 255 -2.40 -5.02 -5.02
C THR A 255 -1.37 -4.78 -6.12
N MET A 256 -1.71 -3.93 -7.08
CA MET A 256 -0.81 -3.58 -8.18
C MET A 256 0.26 -2.60 -7.67
N CYS A 257 1.27 -3.12 -6.97
CA CYS A 257 2.44 -2.36 -6.58
C CYS A 257 3.42 -2.29 -7.75
N GLN A 258 3.33 -1.23 -8.55
CA GLN A 258 4.07 -1.09 -9.81
C GLN A 258 5.58 -1.27 -9.62
N GLY A 259 6.14 -0.67 -8.57
CA GLY A 259 7.57 -0.76 -8.28
C GLY A 259 8.04 -2.19 -8.08
N ASN A 260 7.31 -3.02 -7.30
CA ASN A 260 7.70 -4.42 -7.14
C ASN A 260 7.55 -5.21 -8.44
N PHE A 261 6.46 -5.02 -9.19
CA PHE A 261 6.28 -5.73 -10.46
C PHE A 261 7.31 -5.34 -11.51
N SER A 262 7.76 -4.07 -11.56
CA SER A 262 8.82 -3.67 -12.49
C SER A 262 10.17 -4.33 -12.20
N LEU A 263 10.38 -4.77 -10.97
CA LEU A 263 11.55 -5.52 -10.55
C LEU A 263 11.43 -7.05 -10.81
N MET A 264 10.32 -7.50 -11.44
CA MET A 264 9.99 -8.90 -11.74
C MET A 264 10.00 -9.25 -13.23
N GLN A 265 10.62 -8.46 -14.09
CA GLN A 265 10.66 -8.69 -15.56
C GLN A 265 9.30 -8.49 -16.24
N THR A 266 8.66 -7.33 -16.08
CA THR A 266 7.38 -7.10 -16.75
C THR A 266 7.23 -5.69 -17.31
N ASP A 267 6.49 -5.59 -18.39
CA ASP A 267 5.93 -4.35 -18.91
C ASP A 267 4.72 -3.97 -18.06
N ILE A 268 4.88 -2.94 -17.24
CA ILE A 268 3.86 -2.52 -16.26
C ILE A 268 2.55 -2.09 -16.95
N PRO A 269 2.54 -1.27 -17.99
CA PRO A 269 1.30 -0.92 -18.68
C PRO A 269 0.57 -2.14 -19.28
N ALA A 270 1.31 -3.08 -19.86
CA ALA A 270 0.71 -4.32 -20.40
C ALA A 270 0.15 -5.21 -19.28
N LEU A 271 0.87 -5.34 -18.16
CA LEU A 271 0.40 -6.11 -17.00
C LEU A 271 -0.87 -5.51 -16.38
N ILE A 272 -0.93 -4.17 -16.24
CA ILE A 272 -2.13 -3.47 -15.77
C ILE A 272 -3.32 -3.79 -16.67
N ARG A 273 -3.14 -3.70 -18.00
CA ARG A 273 -4.22 -4.02 -18.96
C ARG A 273 -4.66 -5.49 -18.83
N ARG A 274 -3.70 -6.41 -18.76
CA ARG A 274 -4.00 -7.86 -18.68
C ARG A 274 -4.81 -8.22 -17.44
N TRP A 275 -4.33 -7.86 -16.25
CA TRP A 275 -5.02 -8.18 -15.00
C TRP A 275 -6.25 -7.29 -14.76
N GLY A 276 -6.21 -6.05 -15.24
CA GLY A 276 -7.33 -5.14 -15.10
C GLY A 276 -8.54 -5.53 -15.96
N GLN A 277 -8.33 -5.99 -17.20
CA GLN A 277 -9.39 -6.54 -18.04
C GLN A 277 -10.00 -7.81 -17.43
N ALA A 278 -9.22 -8.58 -16.68
CA ALA A 278 -9.69 -9.72 -15.93
C ALA A 278 -10.32 -9.37 -14.57
N GLY A 279 -10.42 -8.08 -14.21
CA GLY A 279 -10.97 -7.61 -12.94
C GLY A 279 -10.13 -7.95 -11.70
N LYS A 280 -8.84 -8.23 -11.87
CA LYS A 280 -7.98 -8.73 -10.78
C LYS A 280 -7.20 -7.66 -10.03
N ILE A 281 -7.21 -6.40 -10.46
CA ILE A 281 -6.57 -5.30 -9.73
C ILE A 281 -7.59 -4.71 -8.76
N HIS A 282 -7.33 -4.85 -7.46
CA HIS A 282 -8.22 -4.38 -6.41
C HIS A 282 -7.73 -3.11 -5.72
N PHE A 283 -6.42 -2.89 -5.69
CA PHE A 283 -5.75 -1.77 -5.07
C PHE A 283 -4.49 -1.42 -5.85
N VAL A 284 -4.09 -0.14 -5.86
CA VAL A 284 -2.93 0.33 -6.61
C VAL A 284 -1.94 1.09 -5.73
N HIS A 285 -0.68 0.65 -5.75
CA HIS A 285 0.48 1.41 -5.33
C HIS A 285 1.14 2.00 -6.59
N PHE A 286 0.90 3.27 -6.82
CA PHE A 286 1.43 4.00 -7.98
C PHE A 286 2.85 4.48 -7.68
N ARG A 287 3.78 3.54 -7.57
CA ARG A 287 5.15 3.71 -7.11
C ARG A 287 6.13 3.55 -8.25
N ASN A 288 7.25 4.26 -8.22
CA ASN A 288 8.36 4.08 -9.13
C ASN A 288 9.63 3.68 -8.40
N VAL A 289 10.50 2.92 -9.05
CA VAL A 289 11.77 2.42 -8.53
C VAL A 289 12.80 2.40 -9.64
N ARG A 290 14.09 2.28 -9.27
CA ARG A 290 15.18 2.05 -10.22
C ARG A 290 15.88 0.74 -9.90
N GLU A 291 15.96 -0.12 -10.89
CA GLU A 291 16.72 -1.35 -10.86
C GLU A 291 18.25 -1.04 -10.93
N LEU A 292 19.07 -1.72 -10.15
CA LEU A 292 20.50 -1.45 -10.02
C LEU A 292 21.38 -2.71 -10.12
N SER A 293 20.79 -3.91 -10.22
CA SER A 293 21.55 -5.15 -10.31
C SER A 293 21.96 -5.49 -11.74
N GLY A 294 21.29 -4.89 -12.74
CA GLY A 294 21.45 -5.23 -14.15
C GLY A 294 20.81 -6.56 -14.54
N ASN A 295 20.04 -7.16 -13.64
CA ASN A 295 19.35 -8.43 -13.84
C ASN A 295 17.91 -8.37 -13.27
N LEU A 296 17.01 -9.14 -13.86
CA LEU A 296 15.65 -9.34 -13.36
C LEU A 296 15.39 -10.83 -13.11
N PRO A 297 14.71 -11.23 -12.07
CA PRO A 297 14.23 -10.36 -10.96
C PRO A 297 15.37 -9.64 -10.25
N SER A 298 15.15 -8.39 -9.89
CA SER A 298 16.18 -7.54 -9.32
C SER A 298 16.60 -8.00 -7.92
N THR A 299 17.88 -8.01 -7.66
CA THR A 299 18.48 -8.24 -6.35
C THR A 299 18.97 -6.95 -5.68
N ARG A 300 18.98 -5.83 -6.45
CA ARG A 300 19.40 -4.53 -5.96
C ARG A 300 18.61 -3.42 -6.63
N PHE A 301 17.99 -2.54 -5.84
CA PHE A 301 17.19 -1.43 -6.34
C PHE A 301 17.17 -0.26 -5.35
N THR A 302 16.72 0.89 -5.84
CA THR A 302 16.42 2.06 -5.00
C THR A 302 15.02 2.57 -5.27
N GLU A 303 14.36 3.06 -4.23
CA GLU A 303 13.15 3.87 -4.38
C GLU A 303 13.53 5.20 -5.04
N THR A 304 12.60 5.76 -5.80
CA THR A 304 12.85 7.03 -6.50
C THR A 304 11.71 8.03 -6.27
N PHE A 305 11.89 9.26 -6.70
CA PHE A 305 10.74 10.09 -6.99
C PHE A 305 9.87 9.43 -8.07
N HIS A 306 8.59 9.73 -8.07
CA HIS A 306 7.62 9.13 -9.01
C HIS A 306 7.94 9.42 -10.48
N ASP A 307 8.62 10.53 -10.74
CA ASP A 307 9.03 10.98 -12.08
C ASP A 307 10.44 10.50 -12.51
N GLU A 308 11.11 9.65 -11.72
CA GLU A 308 12.53 9.37 -11.89
C GLU A 308 12.92 7.88 -12.05
N GLY A 309 12.02 6.93 -11.80
CA GLY A 309 12.30 5.49 -11.88
C GLY A 309 12.27 4.93 -13.30
N ASP A 310 12.21 3.60 -13.37
CA ASP A 310 12.29 2.87 -14.64
C ASP A 310 10.91 2.64 -15.29
N ILE A 311 9.83 2.99 -14.61
CA ILE A 311 8.46 2.82 -15.10
C ILE A 311 8.04 4.09 -15.85
N ASP A 312 7.51 3.93 -17.06
CA ASP A 312 6.76 5.01 -17.71
C ASP A 312 5.42 5.22 -17.00
N MET A 313 5.42 6.19 -16.09
CA MET A 313 4.27 6.47 -15.23
C MET A 313 3.09 7.06 -16.00
N TYR A 314 3.34 7.71 -17.13
CA TYR A 314 2.28 8.21 -18.00
C TYR A 314 1.55 7.07 -18.71
N GLU A 315 2.28 6.13 -19.31
CA GLU A 315 1.70 4.96 -19.94
C GLU A 315 1.02 4.03 -18.89
N ALA A 316 1.55 3.94 -17.67
CA ALA A 316 0.90 3.24 -16.57
C ALA A 316 -0.46 3.90 -16.22
N MET A 317 -0.51 5.23 -16.12
CA MET A 317 -1.77 5.95 -15.86
C MET A 317 -2.77 5.72 -17.00
N LYS A 318 -2.33 5.76 -18.26
CA LYS A 318 -3.19 5.45 -19.43
C LYS A 318 -3.77 4.03 -19.32
N ALA A 319 -2.98 3.06 -18.87
CA ALA A 319 -3.44 1.69 -18.70
C ALA A 319 -4.54 1.57 -17.63
N TYR A 320 -4.46 2.31 -16.51
CA TYR A 320 -5.57 2.36 -15.52
C TYR A 320 -6.85 2.97 -16.10
N TYR A 321 -6.74 3.99 -16.95
CA TYR A 321 -7.88 4.54 -17.66
C TYR A 321 -8.46 3.54 -18.68
N ASP A 322 -7.61 2.78 -19.41
CA ASP A 322 -8.04 1.76 -20.37
C ASP A 322 -8.93 0.69 -19.74
N ILE A 323 -8.53 0.23 -18.55
CA ILE A 323 -9.29 -0.78 -17.81
C ILE A 323 -10.45 -0.19 -16.98
N LYS A 324 -10.61 1.13 -17.00
CA LYS A 324 -11.61 1.85 -16.19
C LYS A 324 -11.48 1.49 -14.71
N PHE A 325 -10.26 1.46 -14.20
CA PHE A 325 -10.01 1.11 -12.80
C PHE A 325 -10.80 2.03 -11.87
N ARG A 326 -11.52 1.42 -10.91
CA ARG A 326 -12.27 2.12 -9.87
C ARG A 326 -11.87 1.53 -8.54
N GLY A 327 -11.16 2.28 -7.74
CA GLY A 327 -10.66 1.84 -6.45
C GLY A 327 -9.58 2.77 -5.91
N ALA A 328 -9.01 2.40 -4.77
CA ALA A 328 -7.97 3.16 -4.13
C ALA A 328 -6.66 3.14 -4.93
N ILE A 329 -6.06 4.32 -5.08
CA ILE A 329 -4.72 4.51 -5.64
C ILE A 329 -3.92 5.39 -4.67
N ARG A 330 -2.71 4.97 -4.32
CA ARG A 330 -1.80 5.72 -3.45
C ARG A 330 -0.37 5.73 -3.96
N ALA A 331 0.41 6.69 -3.47
CA ALA A 331 1.81 6.88 -3.86
C ALA A 331 2.72 5.70 -3.47
N ASP A 332 2.55 5.10 -2.30
CA ASP A 332 3.45 4.14 -1.64
C ASP A 332 4.75 4.81 -1.14
N HIS A 333 5.94 4.31 -1.47
CA HIS A 333 7.18 4.87 -0.95
C HIS A 333 7.60 6.14 -1.68
N VAL A 334 8.14 7.08 -0.90
CA VAL A 334 8.56 8.41 -1.36
C VAL A 334 9.90 8.79 -0.73
N PRO A 335 10.73 9.60 -1.39
CA PRO A 335 11.94 10.14 -0.79
C PRO A 335 11.65 11.09 0.38
N THR A 336 12.56 11.13 1.38
CA THR A 336 12.60 12.18 2.38
C THR A 336 13.28 13.42 1.77
N MET A 337 12.59 14.55 1.81
CA MET A 337 13.06 15.79 1.19
C MET A 337 13.71 16.72 2.18
N ALA A 338 14.45 17.73 1.68
CA ALA A 338 15.10 18.74 2.50
C ALA A 338 14.10 19.45 3.42
N GLY A 339 14.49 19.64 4.69
CA GLY A 339 13.64 20.24 5.73
C GLY A 339 12.85 19.23 6.56
N GLU A 340 12.93 17.94 6.25
CA GLU A 340 12.34 16.88 7.07
C GLU A 340 13.42 16.03 7.74
N GLU A 341 13.16 15.59 8.96
CA GLU A 341 13.94 14.52 9.62
C GLU A 341 13.47 13.16 9.07
N ASN A 342 14.40 12.27 8.75
CA ASN A 342 14.10 10.95 8.16
C ASN A 342 13.58 9.93 9.20
N ILE A 343 12.54 10.29 9.95
CA ILE A 343 11.97 9.47 11.04
C ILE A 343 11.03 8.35 10.55
N ARG A 344 10.55 8.46 9.33
CA ARG A 344 9.68 7.47 8.66
C ARG A 344 10.14 7.29 7.22
N PRO A 345 11.30 6.65 7.01
CA PRO A 345 11.87 6.48 5.67
C PRO A 345 10.86 5.86 4.71
N GLY A 346 10.72 6.46 3.53
CA GLY A 346 9.74 6.05 2.53
C GLY A 346 8.34 6.67 2.71
N TYR A 347 8.05 7.38 3.82
CA TYR A 347 6.70 7.88 4.13
C TYR A 347 6.67 9.31 4.68
N MET A 348 7.67 10.13 4.36
CA MET A 348 7.72 11.51 4.82
C MET A 348 6.74 12.41 4.05
N THR A 349 6.37 13.52 4.68
CA THR A 349 5.27 14.38 4.23
C THR A 349 5.52 15.02 2.87
N LEU A 350 6.68 15.66 2.66
CA LEU A 350 6.93 16.40 1.41
C LEU A 350 7.02 15.46 0.20
N GLY A 351 7.65 14.30 0.34
CA GLY A 351 7.66 13.28 -0.70
C GLY A 351 6.26 12.78 -1.05
N ASN A 352 5.38 12.58 -0.04
CA ASN A 352 3.97 12.23 -0.28
C ASN A 352 3.23 13.33 -1.04
N LEU A 353 3.42 14.61 -0.68
CA LEU A 353 2.76 15.72 -1.38
C LEU A 353 3.22 15.83 -2.84
N PHE A 354 4.54 15.66 -3.08
CA PHE A 354 5.06 15.60 -4.44
C PHE A 354 4.38 14.47 -5.25
N ALA A 355 4.33 13.28 -4.68
CA ALA A 355 3.75 12.11 -5.33
C ALA A 355 2.26 12.28 -5.62
N ILE A 356 1.46 12.77 -4.65
CA ILE A 356 0.04 13.07 -4.86
C ILE A 356 -0.14 14.08 -6.01
N GLY A 357 0.65 15.16 -6.02
CA GLY A 357 0.61 16.18 -7.09
C GLY A 357 0.95 15.60 -8.45
N TYR A 358 1.98 14.76 -8.52
CA TYR A 358 2.41 14.09 -9.75
C TYR A 358 1.34 13.12 -10.29
N ILE A 359 0.78 12.26 -9.45
CA ILE A 359 -0.28 11.32 -9.83
C ILE A 359 -1.50 12.07 -10.36
N ARG A 360 -1.91 13.14 -9.68
CA ARG A 360 -3.03 13.99 -10.12
C ARG A 360 -2.75 14.66 -11.46
N GLY A 361 -1.55 15.18 -11.64
CA GLY A 361 -1.15 15.79 -12.90
C GLY A 361 -1.17 14.82 -14.08
N LEU A 362 -0.72 13.58 -13.87
CA LEU A 362 -0.82 12.50 -14.87
C LEU A 362 -2.28 12.12 -15.14
N ALA A 363 -3.11 11.97 -14.11
CA ALA A 363 -4.52 11.67 -14.29
C ALA A 363 -5.23 12.77 -15.08
N GLU A 364 -4.97 14.05 -14.77
CA GLU A 364 -5.51 15.19 -15.52
C GLU A 364 -5.05 15.17 -16.99
N ALA A 365 -3.78 14.92 -17.25
CA ALA A 365 -3.23 14.87 -18.60
C ALA A 365 -3.90 13.76 -19.44
N VAL A 366 -4.02 12.55 -18.88
CA VAL A 366 -4.68 11.42 -19.56
C VAL A 366 -6.16 11.69 -19.77
N SER A 367 -6.84 12.29 -18.79
CA SER A 367 -8.26 12.66 -18.90
C SER A 367 -8.47 13.67 -20.05
N LYS A 368 -7.65 14.71 -20.13
CA LYS A 368 -7.71 15.70 -21.24
C LYS A 368 -7.42 15.09 -22.60
N GLU A 369 -6.40 14.22 -22.69
CA GLU A 369 -6.08 13.50 -23.95
C GLU A 369 -7.30 12.71 -24.45
N ARG A 370 -8.09 12.13 -23.56
CA ARG A 370 -9.24 11.30 -23.89
C ARG A 370 -10.54 12.09 -24.07
N GLY A 371 -10.55 13.38 -23.84
CA GLY A 371 -11.73 14.24 -23.97
C GLY A 371 -12.78 14.04 -22.87
N THR A 372 -12.41 13.46 -21.72
CA THR A 372 -13.32 13.17 -20.61
C THR A 372 -13.64 14.39 -19.71
N ASN A 373 -13.01 15.55 -19.98
CA ASN A 373 -13.23 16.81 -19.24
C ASN A 373 -14.29 17.74 -19.86
N GLN A 374 -15.17 17.25 -20.74
CA GLN A 374 -16.14 18.12 -21.46
C GLN A 374 -17.61 17.81 -21.16
N GLU A 375 -17.95 17.24 -20.00
CA GLU A 375 -19.37 17.17 -19.56
C GLU A 375 -19.57 17.81 -18.19
#